data_60495e56ddaecfea631964dd3bdcfc63
#
_entry.id   60495e56ddaecfea631964dd3bdcfc63
#
_cell.length_a   1.000
_cell.length_b   1.000
_cell.length_c   1.000
_cell.angle_alpha   90.00
_cell.angle_beta   90.00
_cell.angle_gamma   90.00
#
_symmetry.space_group_name_H-M   'P 1'
#
loop_
_entity.id
_entity.type
_entity.pdbx_description
1 polymer ?
#
loop_
_entity_poly.entity_id
_entity_poly.type
_entity_poly.pdbx_seq_one_letter_code
_entity_poly.pdbx_strand_id
1 'polypeptide(L)'
;MKFVVIEGTDGSGKQTQTKLLKEYLVKNGKSVLSQSFPNYQSASSAPVKMYLGGEICKKANELDAYQSSVLFSVDRLCTMESLKHDKSDFWVFDRYIQSNLIHQGSKISKKRELKKYTNWLLSFEYETLKLPQPDLVIFLNMPPQNSIALAQGRTEQKTGNKKDIHEQDSEHLHNAWKTGMFLAKKLGWKVIDCANPDGTLKSIQAVHAQVVEVISYL
;
A
#
# COMPACT_ATOMS: atom_id res chain seq x y z
N MET A 1 -17.46 13.20 -0.20
CA MET A 1 -16.62 11.98 -0.03
C MET A 1 -15.19 12.42 0.03
N LYS A 2 -14.42 11.90 1.00
CA LYS A 2 -12.96 12.07 1.11
C LYS A 2 -12.29 10.72 0.92
N PHE A 3 -11.27 10.65 0.09
CA PHE A 3 -10.57 9.42 -0.23
C PHE A 3 -9.16 9.41 0.35
N VAL A 4 -8.92 8.53 1.32
CA VAL A 4 -7.66 8.39 2.06
C VAL A 4 -7.05 7.02 1.79
N VAL A 5 -5.76 7.01 1.49
CA VAL A 5 -4.99 5.77 1.28
C VAL A 5 -3.90 5.68 2.35
N ILE A 6 -3.81 4.55 3.03
CA ILE A 6 -2.72 4.22 3.94
C ILE A 6 -1.75 3.29 3.23
N GLU A 7 -0.53 3.73 3.10
CA GLU A 7 0.56 3.05 2.40
C GLU A 7 1.77 2.78 3.30
N GLY A 8 2.63 1.94 2.84
CA GLY A 8 3.89 1.56 3.50
C GLY A 8 4.33 0.16 3.09
N THR A 9 5.53 -0.23 3.46
CA THR A 9 6.06 -1.58 3.21
C THR A 9 5.35 -2.65 4.06
N ASP A 10 5.60 -3.92 3.76
CA ASP A 10 5.04 -5.02 4.55
C ASP A 10 5.53 -4.94 6.00
N GLY A 11 4.65 -5.25 6.94
CA GLY A 11 4.93 -5.09 8.37
C GLY A 11 4.82 -3.66 8.92
N SER A 12 4.52 -2.63 8.11
CA SER A 12 4.45 -1.22 8.59
C SER A 12 3.21 -0.87 9.42
N GLY A 13 2.26 -1.79 9.61
CA GLY A 13 1.07 -1.54 10.41
C GLY A 13 -0.12 -0.92 9.66
N LYS A 14 -0.10 -0.89 8.33
CA LYS A 14 -1.18 -0.34 7.49
C LYS A 14 -2.56 -0.84 7.88
N GLN A 15 -2.75 -2.15 7.91
CA GLN A 15 -4.03 -2.78 8.27
C GLN A 15 -4.54 -2.32 9.64
N THR A 16 -3.64 -2.21 10.62
CA THR A 16 -3.97 -1.73 11.97
C THR A 16 -4.43 -0.27 11.93
N GLN A 17 -3.69 0.59 11.25
CA GLN A 17 -4.02 2.01 11.18
C GLN A 17 -5.28 2.28 10.34
N THR A 18 -5.50 1.51 9.26
CA THR A 18 -6.74 1.57 8.46
C THR A 18 -7.96 1.22 9.33
N LYS A 19 -7.86 0.14 10.12
CA LYS A 19 -8.93 -0.28 11.04
C LYS A 19 -9.21 0.80 12.09
N LEU A 20 -8.16 1.29 12.77
CA LEU A 20 -8.30 2.33 13.79
C LEU A 20 -8.86 3.64 13.23
N LEU A 21 -8.43 4.04 12.04
CA LEU A 21 -8.96 5.24 11.38
C LEU A 21 -10.45 5.07 11.04
N LYS A 22 -10.85 3.91 10.52
CA LYS A 22 -12.26 3.60 10.29
C LYS A 22 -13.07 3.71 11.59
N GLU A 23 -12.60 3.08 12.67
CA GLU A 23 -13.27 3.10 13.98
C GLU A 23 -13.39 4.54 14.51
N TYR A 24 -12.33 5.34 14.40
CA TYR A 24 -12.31 6.75 14.79
C TYR A 24 -13.35 7.56 14.01
N LEU A 25 -13.38 7.45 12.69
CA LEU A 25 -14.33 8.18 11.84
C LEU A 25 -15.78 7.80 12.13
N VAL A 26 -16.07 6.50 12.27
CA VAL A 26 -17.41 6.00 12.61
C VAL A 26 -17.86 6.52 13.97
N LYS A 27 -16.98 6.51 14.99
CA LYS A 27 -17.27 7.07 16.31
C LYS A 27 -17.59 8.57 16.24
N ASN A 28 -17.04 9.29 15.26
CA ASN A 28 -17.32 10.70 15.02
C ASN A 28 -18.49 10.92 14.01
N GLY A 29 -19.37 9.93 13.83
CA GLY A 29 -20.60 10.04 13.04
C GLY A 29 -20.41 10.04 11.53
N LYS A 30 -19.26 9.59 11.02
CA LYS A 30 -18.97 9.49 9.58
C LYS A 30 -19.28 8.10 9.04
N SER A 31 -19.86 8.04 7.86
CA SER A 31 -19.96 6.78 7.11
C SER A 31 -18.63 6.48 6.41
N VAL A 32 -18.16 5.23 6.49
CA VAL A 32 -16.82 4.85 6.01
C VAL A 32 -16.86 3.56 5.21
N LEU A 33 -16.49 3.64 3.93
CA LEU A 33 -16.10 2.49 3.13
C LEU A 33 -14.63 2.17 3.38
N SER A 34 -14.33 0.92 3.69
CA SER A 34 -12.95 0.47 3.86
C SER A 34 -12.66 -0.68 2.89
N GLN A 35 -11.57 -0.55 2.14
CA GLN A 35 -11.12 -1.55 1.17
C GLN A 35 -9.62 -1.80 1.33
N SER A 36 -9.19 -3.03 1.05
CA SER A 36 -7.76 -3.40 0.98
C SER A 36 -7.42 -3.94 -0.40
N PHE A 37 -6.22 -3.62 -0.89
CA PHE A 37 -5.70 -4.16 -2.14
C PHE A 37 -4.40 -4.96 -1.91
N PRO A 38 -4.23 -6.10 -2.59
CA PRO A 38 -5.19 -6.75 -3.50
C PRO A 38 -6.48 -7.17 -2.79
N ASN A 39 -7.61 -7.13 -3.52
CA ASN A 39 -8.88 -7.64 -3.02
C ASN A 39 -8.95 -9.17 -3.13
N TYR A 40 -8.29 -9.86 -2.20
CA TYR A 40 -8.20 -11.32 -2.21
C TYR A 40 -9.54 -12.05 -2.14
N GLN A 41 -10.63 -11.37 -1.77
CA GLN A 41 -11.98 -11.94 -1.77
C GLN A 41 -12.61 -11.94 -3.17
N SER A 42 -12.12 -11.10 -4.07
CA SER A 42 -12.62 -11.01 -5.45
C SER A 42 -11.92 -12.01 -6.38
N ALA A 43 -12.66 -12.52 -7.37
CA ALA A 43 -12.10 -13.29 -8.48
C ALA A 43 -11.10 -12.47 -9.32
N SER A 44 -11.23 -11.14 -9.36
CA SER A 44 -10.33 -10.24 -10.06
C SER A 44 -8.88 -10.29 -9.56
N SER A 45 -8.66 -10.74 -8.32
CA SER A 45 -7.32 -10.91 -7.75
C SER A 45 -6.62 -12.20 -8.19
N ALA A 46 -7.24 -13.06 -9.02
CA ALA A 46 -6.63 -14.31 -9.45
C ALA A 46 -5.25 -14.11 -10.11
N PRO A 47 -5.05 -13.17 -11.07
CA PRO A 47 -3.72 -12.92 -11.64
C PRO A 47 -2.69 -12.47 -10.60
N VAL A 48 -3.10 -11.67 -9.62
CA VAL A 48 -2.23 -11.23 -8.51
C VAL A 48 -1.84 -12.42 -7.63
N LYS A 49 -2.79 -13.31 -7.30
CA LYS A 49 -2.51 -14.53 -6.52
C LYS A 49 -1.52 -15.44 -7.24
N MET A 50 -1.71 -15.65 -8.53
CA MET A 50 -0.81 -16.46 -9.37
C MET A 50 0.61 -15.85 -9.41
N TYR A 51 0.71 -14.53 -9.53
CA TYR A 51 2.00 -13.83 -9.51
C TYR A 51 2.68 -13.95 -8.15
N LEU A 52 2.01 -13.57 -7.08
CA LEU A 52 2.58 -13.60 -5.72
C LEU A 52 2.84 -15.03 -5.22
N GLY A 53 2.03 -15.99 -5.66
CA GLY A 53 2.21 -17.42 -5.38
C GLY A 53 3.33 -18.10 -6.18
N GLY A 54 3.96 -17.37 -7.11
CA GLY A 54 5.04 -17.91 -7.93
C GLY A 54 4.60 -18.87 -9.04
N GLU A 55 3.33 -18.80 -9.48
CA GLU A 55 2.80 -19.61 -10.62
C GLU A 55 3.17 -19.00 -11.97
N ILE A 56 3.11 -17.65 -12.09
CA ILE A 56 3.49 -16.93 -13.31
C ILE A 56 5.01 -16.84 -13.44
N CYS A 57 5.72 -16.58 -12.33
CA CYS A 57 7.17 -16.46 -12.29
C CYS A 57 7.68 -16.86 -10.89
N LYS A 58 8.93 -17.30 -10.80
CA LYS A 58 9.49 -17.79 -9.52
C LYS A 58 10.11 -16.69 -8.68
N LYS A 59 10.53 -15.60 -9.31
CA LYS A 59 11.12 -14.44 -8.64
C LYS A 59 10.38 -13.16 -9.02
N ALA A 60 10.26 -12.23 -8.09
CA ALA A 60 9.53 -10.97 -8.27
C ALA A 60 10.05 -10.11 -9.44
N ASN A 61 11.34 -10.25 -9.79
CA ASN A 61 12.01 -9.48 -10.86
C ASN A 61 11.95 -10.13 -12.26
N GLU A 62 11.37 -11.32 -12.41
CA GLU A 62 11.19 -11.95 -13.73
C GLU A 62 10.13 -11.21 -14.57
N LEU A 63 9.11 -10.63 -13.95
CA LEU A 63 8.27 -9.62 -14.59
C LEU A 63 8.82 -8.23 -14.29
N ASP A 64 8.90 -7.39 -15.31
CA ASP A 64 9.28 -6.00 -15.12
C ASP A 64 8.22 -5.20 -14.33
N ALA A 65 8.53 -3.94 -14.02
CA ALA A 65 7.64 -3.08 -13.24
C ALA A 65 6.30 -2.82 -13.96
N TYR A 66 6.31 -2.73 -15.28
CA TYR A 66 5.12 -2.45 -16.09
C TYR A 66 4.21 -3.68 -16.15
N GLN A 67 4.77 -4.84 -16.52
CA GLN A 67 4.05 -6.11 -16.64
C GLN A 67 3.38 -6.50 -15.32
N SER A 68 4.14 -6.48 -14.22
CA SER A 68 3.59 -6.81 -12.91
C SER A 68 2.54 -5.82 -12.44
N SER A 69 2.68 -4.52 -12.75
CA SER A 69 1.68 -3.52 -12.39
C SER A 69 0.31 -3.78 -13.00
N VAL A 70 0.25 -4.24 -14.25
CA VAL A 70 -1.02 -4.53 -14.94
C VAL A 70 -1.85 -5.57 -14.17
N LEU A 71 -1.21 -6.58 -13.57
CA LEU A 71 -1.92 -7.62 -12.81
C LEU A 71 -2.70 -7.02 -11.63
N PHE A 72 -2.08 -6.09 -10.90
CA PHE A 72 -2.72 -5.38 -9.80
C PHE A 72 -3.75 -4.35 -10.27
N SER A 73 -3.54 -3.74 -11.44
CA SER A 73 -4.48 -2.77 -12.02
C SER A 73 -5.81 -3.42 -12.39
N VAL A 74 -5.80 -4.66 -12.87
CA VAL A 74 -7.02 -5.43 -13.15
C VAL A 74 -7.84 -5.64 -11.89
N ASP A 75 -7.21 -6.05 -10.80
CA ASP A 75 -7.89 -6.22 -9.50
C ASP A 75 -8.50 -4.90 -9.01
N ARG A 76 -7.75 -3.80 -9.11
CA ARG A 76 -8.25 -2.47 -8.74
C ARG A 76 -9.42 -2.04 -9.59
N LEU A 77 -9.32 -2.14 -10.91
CA LEU A 77 -10.38 -1.74 -11.83
C LEU A 77 -11.70 -2.46 -11.50
N CYS A 78 -11.66 -3.80 -11.41
CA CYS A 78 -12.85 -4.58 -11.10
C CYS A 78 -13.44 -4.25 -9.73
N THR A 79 -12.58 -4.08 -8.71
CA THR A 79 -13.04 -3.72 -7.37
C THR A 79 -13.64 -2.31 -7.35
N MET A 80 -12.99 -1.33 -7.97
CA MET A 80 -13.47 0.05 -8.00
C MET A 80 -14.79 0.19 -8.77
N GLU A 81 -14.99 -0.58 -9.86
CA GLU A 81 -16.27 -0.63 -10.56
C GLU A 81 -17.41 -1.13 -9.66
N SER A 82 -17.13 -2.08 -8.76
CA SER A 82 -18.13 -2.55 -7.79
C SER A 82 -18.48 -1.51 -6.72
N LEU A 83 -17.58 -0.58 -6.45
CA LEU A 83 -17.71 0.45 -5.42
C LEU A 83 -18.22 1.81 -5.95
N LYS A 84 -18.38 1.97 -7.27
CA LYS A 84 -18.66 3.26 -7.91
C LYS A 84 -19.96 3.97 -7.45
N HIS A 85 -20.89 3.25 -6.84
CA HIS A 85 -22.14 3.80 -6.32
C HIS A 85 -22.13 4.04 -4.81
N ASP A 86 -21.01 3.73 -4.12
CA ASP A 86 -20.87 4.01 -2.70
C ASP A 86 -20.87 5.52 -2.43
N LYS A 87 -21.60 5.94 -1.40
CA LYS A 87 -21.79 7.35 -1.01
C LYS A 87 -21.29 7.64 0.40
N SER A 88 -20.39 6.82 0.92
CA SER A 88 -19.78 7.03 2.24
C SER A 88 -19.08 8.39 2.28
N ASP A 89 -19.05 9.00 3.47
CA ASP A 89 -18.34 10.27 3.69
C ASP A 89 -16.84 10.12 3.46
N PHE A 90 -16.30 8.94 3.85
CA PHE A 90 -14.90 8.60 3.69
C PHE A 90 -14.72 7.25 3.00
N TRP A 91 -13.73 7.19 2.10
CA TRP A 91 -13.09 5.97 1.66
C TRP A 91 -11.72 5.86 2.33
N VAL A 92 -11.46 4.78 3.05
CA VAL A 92 -10.20 4.52 3.75
C VAL A 92 -9.63 3.20 3.27
N PHE A 93 -8.59 3.27 2.46
CA PHE A 93 -8.01 2.10 1.79
C PHE A 93 -6.66 1.71 2.37
N ASP A 94 -6.48 0.42 2.62
CA ASP A 94 -5.19 -0.22 2.88
C ASP A 94 -4.58 -0.62 1.54
N ARG A 95 -3.59 0.14 1.08
CA ARG A 95 -2.99 0.08 -0.25
C ARG A 95 -3.91 0.56 -1.39
N TYR A 96 -3.27 1.07 -2.44
CA TYR A 96 -3.92 1.44 -3.70
C TYR A 96 -2.88 1.44 -4.84
N ILE A 97 -2.97 2.39 -5.78
CA ILE A 97 -2.04 2.56 -6.91
C ILE A 97 -0.60 2.78 -6.41
N GLN A 98 -0.46 3.49 -5.30
CA GLN A 98 0.83 3.81 -4.68
C GLN A 98 1.64 2.57 -4.30
N SER A 99 0.98 1.47 -3.97
CA SER A 99 1.66 0.20 -3.73
C SER A 99 2.45 -0.30 -4.95
N ASN A 100 1.92 -0.13 -6.18
CA ASN A 100 2.68 -0.45 -7.39
C ASN A 100 3.89 0.48 -7.57
N LEU A 101 3.70 1.78 -7.33
CA LEU A 101 4.81 2.75 -7.37
C LEU A 101 5.94 2.35 -6.41
N ILE A 102 5.59 1.87 -5.21
CA ILE A 102 6.54 1.43 -4.18
C ILE A 102 7.19 0.10 -4.56
N HIS A 103 6.39 -0.96 -4.72
CA HIS A 103 6.88 -2.32 -4.84
C HIS A 103 7.39 -2.66 -6.25
N GLN A 104 6.66 -2.26 -7.30
CA GLN A 104 7.12 -2.50 -8.65
C GLN A 104 8.17 -1.46 -9.07
N GLY A 105 8.02 -0.22 -8.62
CA GLY A 105 9.00 0.83 -8.83
C GLY A 105 10.37 0.51 -8.20
N SER A 106 10.42 -0.25 -7.11
CA SER A 106 11.68 -0.66 -6.45
C SER A 106 12.56 -1.57 -7.31
N LYS A 107 12.01 -2.20 -8.35
CA LYS A 107 12.76 -2.97 -9.36
C LYS A 107 13.61 -2.08 -10.28
N ILE A 108 13.38 -0.77 -10.27
CA ILE A 108 13.99 0.19 -11.19
C ILE A 108 15.06 0.99 -10.46
N SER A 109 16.33 0.70 -10.74
CA SER A 109 17.47 1.36 -10.09
C SER A 109 17.74 2.78 -10.59
N LYS A 110 17.46 3.07 -11.88
CA LYS A 110 17.79 4.37 -12.49
C LYS A 110 16.66 5.38 -12.23
N LYS A 111 16.96 6.51 -11.58
CA LYS A 111 15.98 7.57 -11.27
C LYS A 111 15.19 8.06 -12.49
N ARG A 112 15.84 8.16 -13.66
CA ARG A 112 15.18 8.58 -14.91
C ARG A 112 14.11 7.57 -15.34
N GLU A 113 14.41 6.29 -15.26
CA GLU A 113 13.47 5.23 -15.64
C GLU A 113 12.35 5.10 -14.59
N LEU A 114 12.66 5.25 -13.29
CA LEU A 114 11.65 5.31 -12.24
C LEU A 114 10.68 6.50 -12.46
N LYS A 115 11.17 7.67 -12.92
CA LYS A 115 10.31 8.79 -13.30
C LYS A 115 9.38 8.44 -14.46
N LYS A 116 9.89 7.77 -15.50
CA LYS A 116 9.08 7.34 -16.65
C LYS A 116 7.99 6.35 -16.21
N TYR A 117 8.37 5.34 -15.43
CA TYR A 117 7.43 4.36 -14.88
C TYR A 117 6.36 5.03 -14.00
N THR A 118 6.75 5.95 -13.11
CA THR A 118 5.82 6.71 -12.27
C THR A 118 4.79 7.45 -13.11
N ASN A 119 5.23 8.20 -14.12
CA ASN A 119 4.33 8.96 -15.00
C ASN A 119 3.41 8.03 -15.79
N TRP A 120 3.95 6.93 -16.33
CA TRP A 120 3.16 5.94 -17.05
C TRP A 120 2.08 5.32 -16.16
N LEU A 121 2.43 4.87 -14.95
CA LEU A 121 1.47 4.22 -14.07
C LEU A 121 0.35 5.18 -13.64
N LEU A 122 0.69 6.43 -13.31
CA LEU A 122 -0.31 7.42 -12.93
C LEU A 122 -1.24 7.76 -14.09
N SER A 123 -0.72 7.94 -15.31
CA SER A 123 -1.55 8.14 -16.50
C SER A 123 -2.38 6.91 -16.84
N PHE A 124 -1.81 5.72 -16.75
CA PHE A 124 -2.54 4.47 -17.02
C PHE A 124 -3.71 4.28 -16.05
N GLU A 125 -3.48 4.42 -14.75
CA GLU A 125 -4.50 4.18 -13.74
C GLU A 125 -5.53 5.33 -13.65
N TYR A 126 -5.10 6.58 -13.64
CA TYR A 126 -6.00 7.72 -13.46
C TYR A 126 -6.64 8.21 -14.76
N GLU A 127 -5.89 8.22 -15.88
CA GLU A 127 -6.40 8.79 -17.12
C GLU A 127 -7.00 7.73 -18.04
N THR A 128 -6.38 6.54 -18.16
CA THR A 128 -6.88 5.45 -19.03
C THR A 128 -7.96 4.63 -18.31
N LEU A 129 -7.67 4.11 -17.12
CA LEU A 129 -8.63 3.31 -16.35
C LEU A 129 -9.67 4.15 -15.59
N LYS A 130 -9.50 5.49 -15.54
CA LYS A 130 -10.40 6.44 -14.87
C LYS A 130 -10.60 6.14 -13.38
N LEU A 131 -9.61 5.56 -12.73
CA LEU A 131 -9.66 5.32 -11.30
C LEU A 131 -9.58 6.65 -10.52
N PRO A 132 -10.29 6.80 -9.39
CA PRO A 132 -10.26 8.04 -8.63
C PRO A 132 -8.89 8.27 -7.99
N GLN A 133 -8.51 9.55 -7.90
CA GLN A 133 -7.32 9.95 -7.18
C GLN A 133 -7.63 10.14 -5.69
N PRO A 134 -6.75 9.68 -4.77
CA PRO A 134 -6.94 9.95 -3.36
C PRO A 134 -6.72 11.43 -3.03
N ASP A 135 -7.54 11.96 -2.11
CA ASP A 135 -7.34 13.30 -1.54
C ASP A 135 -6.10 13.33 -0.64
N LEU A 136 -5.78 12.18 -0.02
CA LEU A 136 -4.66 12.05 0.90
C LEU A 136 -4.03 10.66 0.80
N VAL A 137 -2.71 10.63 0.70
CA VAL A 137 -1.90 9.42 0.87
C VAL A 137 -1.05 9.57 2.12
N ILE A 138 -1.18 8.63 3.06
CA ILE A 138 -0.37 8.53 4.27
C ILE A 138 0.62 7.39 4.08
N PHE A 139 1.91 7.69 4.11
CA PHE A 139 2.97 6.69 4.06
C PHE A 139 3.50 6.41 5.47
N LEU A 140 3.30 5.21 5.95
CA LEU A 140 3.83 4.74 7.23
C LEU A 140 5.32 4.39 7.05
N ASN A 141 6.18 5.28 7.52
CA ASN A 141 7.63 5.11 7.49
C ASN A 141 8.08 4.16 8.61
N MET A 142 8.06 2.86 8.28
CA MET A 142 8.58 1.80 9.15
C MET A 142 9.97 1.39 8.65
N PRO A 143 11.03 1.54 9.46
CA PRO A 143 12.36 1.08 9.06
C PRO A 143 12.38 -0.41 8.72
N PRO A 144 13.10 -0.84 7.66
CA PRO A 144 13.04 -2.22 7.16
C PRO A 144 13.36 -3.28 8.22
N GLN A 145 14.33 -3.03 9.10
CA GLN A 145 14.68 -3.95 10.19
C GLN A 145 13.52 -4.21 11.15
N ASN A 146 12.72 -3.18 11.44
CA ASN A 146 11.55 -3.29 12.31
C ASN A 146 10.39 -4.01 11.59
N SER A 147 10.19 -3.71 10.30
CA SER A 147 9.14 -4.36 9.52
C SER A 147 9.39 -5.85 9.31
N ILE A 148 10.64 -6.26 9.10
CA ILE A 148 11.05 -7.67 9.00
C ILE A 148 10.75 -8.40 10.32
N ALA A 149 11.15 -7.83 11.46
CA ALA A 149 10.89 -8.41 12.78
C ALA A 149 9.40 -8.61 13.05
N LEU A 150 8.56 -7.60 12.71
CA LEU A 150 7.12 -7.68 12.86
C LEU A 150 6.46 -8.69 11.91
N ALA A 151 6.98 -8.84 10.68
CA ALA A 151 6.49 -9.82 9.73
C ALA A 151 6.82 -11.26 10.17
N GLN A 152 8.01 -11.50 10.71
CA GLN A 152 8.42 -12.80 11.25
C GLN A 152 7.53 -13.23 12.43
N GLY A 153 7.28 -12.34 13.39
CA GLY A 153 6.40 -12.65 14.53
C GLY A 153 4.95 -12.99 14.15
N ARG A 154 4.46 -12.52 13.00
CA ARG A 154 3.13 -12.89 12.47
C ARG A 154 3.10 -14.27 11.82
N THR A 155 4.20 -14.69 11.20
CA THR A 155 4.30 -16.00 10.52
C THR A 155 4.30 -17.13 11.54
N GLU A 156 4.88 -16.92 12.72
CA GLU A 156 4.87 -17.89 13.82
C GLU A 156 3.45 -18.10 14.40
N GLN A 157 2.59 -17.08 14.31
CA GLN A 157 1.19 -17.16 14.80
C GLN A 157 0.18 -17.68 13.76
N LYS A 158 0.56 -17.72 12.46
CA LYS A 158 -0.30 -18.18 11.36
C LYS A 158 0.33 -19.39 10.67
N THR A 159 0.16 -20.57 11.26
CA THR A 159 0.47 -21.85 10.59
C THR A 159 -0.34 -21.97 9.30
N GLY A 160 0.32 -21.91 8.14
CA GLY A 160 -0.26 -22.34 6.86
C GLY A 160 -0.11 -21.44 5.64
N ASN A 161 0.19 -20.16 5.76
CA ASN A 161 0.38 -19.31 4.57
C ASN A 161 1.85 -19.27 4.15
N LYS A 162 2.17 -19.78 2.95
CA LYS A 162 3.47 -19.54 2.31
C LYS A 162 3.67 -18.03 2.18
N LYS A 163 4.85 -17.53 2.57
CA LYS A 163 5.28 -16.16 2.26
C LYS A 163 5.21 -15.94 0.75
N ASP A 164 4.72 -14.78 0.31
CA ASP A 164 4.74 -14.44 -1.09
C ASP A 164 6.18 -14.15 -1.58
N ILE A 165 6.36 -14.04 -2.90
CA ILE A 165 7.68 -13.84 -3.51
C ILE A 165 8.33 -12.50 -3.15
N HIS A 166 7.57 -11.51 -2.68
CA HIS A 166 8.09 -10.22 -2.21
C HIS A 166 8.48 -10.26 -0.73
N GLU A 167 7.69 -10.96 0.10
CA GLU A 167 7.99 -11.11 1.55
C GLU A 167 9.23 -11.95 1.85
N GLN A 168 9.63 -12.80 0.91
CA GLN A 168 10.82 -13.65 1.04
C GLN A 168 12.13 -12.90 0.78
N ASP A 169 12.08 -11.72 0.18
CA ASP A 169 13.24 -10.96 -0.29
C ASP A 169 13.46 -9.70 0.58
N SER A 170 14.40 -9.79 1.52
CA SER A 170 14.77 -8.67 2.39
C SER A 170 15.36 -7.48 1.61
N GLU A 171 16.04 -7.74 0.50
CA GLU A 171 16.56 -6.69 -0.38
C GLU A 171 15.41 -5.96 -1.07
N HIS A 172 14.39 -6.69 -1.52
CA HIS A 172 13.18 -6.10 -2.06
C HIS A 172 12.49 -5.18 -1.06
N LEU A 173 12.34 -5.60 0.21
CA LEU A 173 11.74 -4.77 1.26
C LEU A 173 12.52 -3.46 1.48
N HIS A 174 13.86 -3.54 1.51
CA HIS A 174 14.70 -2.36 1.67
C HIS A 174 14.59 -1.40 0.47
N ASN A 175 14.60 -1.94 -0.75
CA ASN A 175 14.45 -1.15 -1.97
C ASN A 175 13.05 -0.55 -2.08
N ALA A 176 11.99 -1.27 -1.70
CA ALA A 176 10.63 -0.77 -1.64
C ALA A 176 10.50 0.38 -0.63
N TRP A 177 11.08 0.24 0.57
CA TRP A 177 11.10 1.32 1.55
C TRP A 177 11.79 2.58 1.03
N LYS A 178 13.00 2.46 0.46
CA LYS A 178 13.73 3.60 -0.15
C LYS A 178 12.90 4.27 -1.25
N THR A 179 12.30 3.46 -2.11
CA THR A 179 11.46 3.95 -3.21
C THR A 179 10.24 4.66 -2.67
N GLY A 180 9.57 4.10 -1.65
CA GLY A 180 8.43 4.71 -0.99
C GLY A 180 8.75 6.07 -0.38
N MET A 181 9.85 6.18 0.38
CA MET A 181 10.30 7.45 0.95
C MET A 181 10.63 8.51 -0.11
N PHE A 182 11.30 8.10 -1.20
CA PHE A 182 11.60 8.99 -2.32
C PHE A 182 10.31 9.49 -2.99
N LEU A 183 9.37 8.60 -3.27
CA LEU A 183 8.11 8.93 -3.93
C LEU A 183 7.18 9.73 -3.03
N ALA A 184 7.13 9.42 -1.73
CA ALA A 184 6.35 10.19 -0.76
C ALA A 184 6.74 11.67 -0.77
N LYS A 185 8.05 11.94 -0.72
CA LYS A 185 8.57 13.31 -0.83
C LYS A 185 8.23 13.95 -2.19
N LYS A 186 8.37 13.18 -3.28
CA LYS A 186 8.20 13.71 -4.64
C LYS A 186 6.73 13.98 -5.00
N LEU A 187 5.81 13.14 -4.49
CA LEU A 187 4.38 13.20 -4.80
C LEU A 187 3.54 13.86 -3.69
N GLY A 188 4.19 14.40 -2.65
CA GLY A 188 3.53 15.13 -1.58
C GLY A 188 2.73 14.26 -0.62
N TRP A 189 3.06 12.96 -0.47
CA TRP A 189 2.41 12.11 0.52
C TRP A 189 2.78 12.54 1.94
N LYS A 190 1.89 12.33 2.87
CA LYS A 190 2.17 12.58 4.29
C LYS A 190 2.91 11.39 4.88
N VAL A 191 4.13 11.63 5.34
CA VAL A 191 4.96 10.61 5.96
C VAL A 191 4.73 10.62 7.47
N ILE A 192 4.44 9.47 8.05
CA ILE A 192 4.32 9.27 9.50
C ILE A 192 5.41 8.28 9.93
N ASP A 193 6.34 8.75 10.76
CA ASP A 193 7.39 7.91 11.31
C ASP A 193 6.84 6.94 12.35
N CYS A 194 7.03 5.65 12.11
CA CYS A 194 6.61 4.56 13.00
C CYS A 194 7.67 4.20 14.06
N ALA A 195 8.86 4.77 13.97
CA ALA A 195 9.92 4.62 14.94
C ALA A 195 10.40 5.97 15.47
N ASN A 196 10.97 5.96 16.67
CA ASN A 196 11.66 7.09 17.27
C ASN A 196 13.06 7.26 16.66
N PRO A 197 13.75 8.40 16.86
CA PRO A 197 15.12 8.61 16.35
C PRO A 197 16.14 7.59 16.87
N ASP A 198 15.90 6.98 18.03
CA ASP A 198 16.73 5.91 18.60
C ASP A 198 16.46 4.51 18.00
N GLY A 199 15.54 4.41 17.02
CA GLY A 199 15.14 3.18 16.36
C GLY A 199 14.07 2.37 17.10
N THR A 200 13.65 2.75 18.28
CA THR A 200 12.56 2.09 19.02
C THR A 200 11.21 2.34 18.33
N LEU A 201 10.32 1.35 18.34
CA LEU A 201 9.00 1.50 17.74
C LEU A 201 8.11 2.43 18.56
N LYS A 202 7.40 3.33 17.89
CA LYS A 202 6.29 4.06 18.50
C LYS A 202 5.13 3.11 18.81
N SER A 203 4.35 3.41 19.84
CA SER A 203 3.13 2.65 20.10
C SER A 203 2.12 2.82 18.95
N ILE A 204 1.25 1.83 18.79
CA ILE A 204 0.18 1.85 17.78
C ILE A 204 -0.67 3.11 17.95
N GLN A 205 -0.95 3.52 19.20
CA GLN A 205 -1.73 4.70 19.55
C GLN A 205 -1.01 6.01 19.20
N ALA A 206 0.31 6.07 19.39
CA ALA A 206 1.11 7.25 19.04
C ALA A 206 1.15 7.46 17.51
N VAL A 207 1.26 6.37 16.73
CA VAL A 207 1.15 6.44 15.26
C VAL A 207 -0.26 6.85 14.86
N HIS A 208 -1.28 6.26 15.50
CA HIS A 208 -2.69 6.56 15.19
C HIS A 208 -3.04 8.04 15.49
N ALA A 209 -2.54 8.61 16.55
CA ALA A 209 -2.75 10.03 16.86
C ALA A 209 -2.23 10.94 15.72
N GLN A 210 -1.07 10.63 15.13
CA GLN A 210 -0.54 11.36 13.98
C GLN A 210 -1.39 11.15 12.72
N VAL A 211 -1.95 9.92 12.51
CA VAL A 211 -2.88 9.66 11.41
C VAL A 211 -4.13 10.53 11.56
N VAL A 212 -4.71 10.61 12.76
CA VAL A 212 -5.90 11.44 13.04
C VAL A 212 -5.60 12.91 12.85
N GLU A 213 -4.44 13.39 13.32
CA GLU A 213 -4.00 14.78 13.12
C GLU A 213 -3.96 15.13 11.63
N VAL A 214 -3.34 14.29 10.80
CA VAL A 214 -3.26 14.52 9.34
C VAL A 214 -4.64 14.53 8.67
N ILE A 215 -5.57 13.68 9.14
CA ILE A 215 -6.95 13.63 8.63
C ILE A 215 -7.76 14.89 8.99
N SER A 216 -7.47 15.54 10.11
CA SER A 216 -8.23 16.72 10.56
C SER A 216 -8.09 17.93 9.62
N TYR A 217 -7.13 17.89 8.69
CA TYR A 217 -6.93 18.93 7.66
C TYR A 217 -7.70 18.65 6.34
N LEU A 218 -8.48 17.57 6.24
CA LEU A 218 -9.31 17.21 5.10
C LEU A 218 -10.76 17.73 5.26
#